data_fe1d59a5526df367f0bda17280aa0a9e
#
_entry.id   fe1d59a5526df367f0bda17280aa0a9e
#
_cell.length_a   1.000
_cell.length_b   1.000
_cell.length_c   1.000
_cell.angle_alpha   90.00
_cell.angle_beta   90.00
_cell.angle_gamma   90.00
#
_symmetry.space_group_name_H-M   'P 1'
#
loop_
_entity.id
_entity.type
_entity.pdbx_description
1 polymer ?
#
loop_
_entity_poly.entity_id
_entity_poly.type
_entity_poly.pdbx_seq_one_letter_code
_entity_poly.pdbx_strand_id
1 'polypeptide(L)'
;MFPNAAIAADKFHLIQELNRRVDKVRLRTMNQLKNYKLMDLKNADAASIEKAERMRKQYYLYKKFNWLLFTNDPAYTDPNREKKYNKVLQGYYNYNDILHYMCLYNPELEEAMNLKDRMIYFYKNSDLDNARKDINELISAFRDCKVPEISSFANTMTRWKTEIINSFIVTNEHGRKINSGIIENRNRTIKCIKHNSNGYTNWKRFRNRVLYVLNKDTTYHLYPKEGENENEQ
;
A
#
# COMPACT_ATOMS: atom_id res chain seq x y z
N MET A 1 -24.10 -19.65 1.18
CA MET A 1 -22.96 -19.43 0.26
C MET A 1 -23.51 -18.77 -0.99
N PHE A 2 -22.89 -17.76 -1.55
CA PHE A 2 -23.37 -17.02 -2.72
C PHE A 2 -22.70 -17.60 -3.98
N PRO A 3 -23.31 -18.54 -4.68
CA PRO A 3 -22.67 -19.31 -5.75
C PRO A 3 -22.23 -18.45 -6.96
N ASN A 4 -22.88 -17.30 -7.15
CA ASN A 4 -22.61 -16.38 -8.26
C ASN A 4 -21.79 -15.16 -7.86
N ALA A 5 -21.22 -15.11 -6.64
CA ALA A 5 -20.45 -13.97 -6.18
C ALA A 5 -19.03 -13.99 -6.76
N ALA A 6 -18.63 -12.93 -7.42
CA ALA A 6 -17.26 -12.72 -7.82
C ALA A 6 -16.43 -12.19 -6.62
N ILE A 7 -15.37 -12.92 -6.27
CA ILE A 7 -14.40 -12.45 -5.26
C ILE A 7 -13.40 -11.53 -5.97
N ALA A 8 -13.17 -10.34 -5.43
CA ALA A 8 -12.20 -9.38 -5.94
C ALA A 8 -11.10 -9.12 -4.91
N ALA A 9 -9.85 -9.10 -5.36
CA ALA A 9 -8.72 -8.71 -4.54
C ALA A 9 -8.68 -7.19 -4.40
N ASP A 10 -8.59 -6.69 -3.16
CA ASP A 10 -8.43 -5.27 -2.94
C ASP A 10 -7.01 -4.82 -3.33
N LYS A 11 -6.96 -3.89 -4.27
CA LYS A 11 -5.71 -3.32 -4.78
C LYS A 11 -4.87 -2.69 -3.66
N PHE A 12 -5.50 -2.08 -2.63
CA PHE A 12 -4.79 -1.45 -1.53
C PHE A 12 -3.94 -2.48 -0.77
N HIS A 13 -4.51 -3.64 -0.46
CA HIS A 13 -3.78 -4.69 0.25
C HIS A 13 -2.63 -5.29 -0.58
N LEU A 14 -2.81 -5.43 -1.89
CA LEU A 14 -1.75 -5.91 -2.78
C LEU A 14 -0.59 -4.90 -2.88
N ILE A 15 -0.90 -3.61 -3.06
CA ILE A 15 0.12 -2.55 -3.07
C ILE A 15 0.81 -2.45 -1.70
N GLN A 16 0.07 -2.59 -0.60
CA GLN A 16 0.66 -2.59 0.75
C GLN A 16 1.63 -3.76 0.95
N GLU A 17 1.28 -4.96 0.48
CA GLU A 17 2.17 -6.12 0.54
C GLU A 17 3.43 -5.91 -0.32
N LEU A 18 3.28 -5.33 -1.51
CA LEU A 18 4.42 -4.97 -2.36
C LEU A 18 5.30 -3.91 -1.70
N ASN A 19 4.72 -2.89 -1.08
CA ASN A 19 5.46 -1.88 -0.31
C ASN A 19 6.27 -2.51 0.84
N ARG A 20 5.73 -3.51 1.55
CA ARG A 20 6.47 -4.26 2.58
C ARG A 20 7.69 -4.98 2.01
N ARG A 21 7.60 -5.49 0.78
CA ARG A 21 8.72 -6.16 0.09
C ARG A 21 9.78 -5.18 -0.36
N VAL A 22 9.39 -4.04 -0.91
CA VAL A 22 10.31 -2.92 -1.22
C VAL A 22 11.03 -2.45 0.04
N ASP A 23 10.32 -2.35 1.17
CA ASP A 23 10.93 -1.98 2.45
C ASP A 23 11.94 -3.02 2.96
N LYS A 24 11.71 -4.31 2.72
CA LYS A 24 12.69 -5.36 3.04
C LYS A 24 13.99 -5.20 2.26
N VAL A 25 13.92 -4.87 0.95
CA VAL A 25 15.11 -4.56 0.12
C VAL A 25 15.86 -3.38 0.72
N ARG A 26 15.17 -2.28 1.02
CA ARG A 26 15.76 -1.10 1.68
C ARG A 26 16.43 -1.46 3.02
N LEU A 27 15.73 -2.23 3.88
CA LEU A 27 16.24 -2.62 5.19
C LEU A 27 17.48 -3.51 5.09
N ARG A 28 17.51 -4.45 4.14
CA ARG A 28 18.69 -5.28 3.86
C ARG A 28 19.90 -4.43 3.52
N THR A 29 19.75 -3.50 2.58
CA THR A 29 20.79 -2.54 2.20
C THR A 29 21.23 -1.67 3.38
N MET A 30 20.26 -1.13 4.12
CA MET A 30 20.57 -0.29 5.28
C MET A 30 21.34 -1.06 6.37
N ASN A 31 21.04 -2.34 6.58
CA ASN A 31 21.76 -3.17 7.55
C ASN A 31 23.20 -3.47 7.11
N GLN A 32 23.44 -3.67 5.82
CA GLN A 32 24.80 -3.81 5.28
C GLN A 32 25.61 -2.52 5.46
N LEU A 33 24.98 -1.37 5.13
CA LEU A 33 25.63 -0.06 5.28
C LEU A 33 25.93 0.30 6.74
N LYS A 34 25.16 -0.22 7.70
CA LYS A 34 25.37 0.05 9.14
C LYS A 34 26.76 -0.35 9.63
N ASN A 35 27.44 -1.22 8.92
CA ASN A 35 28.79 -1.68 9.25
C ASN A 35 29.84 -0.54 9.27
N TYR A 36 29.57 0.64 8.68
CA TYR A 36 30.46 1.80 8.80
C TYR A 36 30.75 2.17 10.26
N LYS A 37 29.83 1.88 11.17
CA LYS A 37 29.98 2.16 12.62
C LYS A 37 31.01 1.26 13.31
N LEU A 38 31.35 0.13 12.71
CA LEU A 38 32.31 -0.85 13.23
C LEU A 38 33.71 -0.63 12.67
N MET A 39 33.89 0.32 11.73
CA MET A 39 35.18 0.62 11.14
C MET A 39 36.02 1.42 12.13
N ASP A 40 37.25 0.94 12.39
CA ASP A 40 38.24 1.72 13.14
C ASP A 40 38.82 2.78 12.21
N LEU A 41 38.48 4.03 12.49
CA LEU A 41 38.90 5.18 11.68
C LEU A 41 40.09 5.95 12.30
N LYS A 42 40.53 5.55 13.48
CA LYS A 42 41.62 6.30 14.18
C LYS A 42 42.96 6.21 13.47
N ASN A 43 43.24 5.03 12.88
CA ASN A 43 44.48 4.77 12.14
C ASN A 43 44.19 4.33 10.69
N ALA A 44 43.01 4.66 10.16
CA ALA A 44 42.62 4.25 8.83
C ALA A 44 43.25 5.12 7.75
N ASP A 45 43.50 4.53 6.60
CA ASP A 45 43.90 5.22 5.40
C ASP A 45 42.77 6.11 4.83
N ALA A 46 43.13 7.06 3.99
CA ALA A 46 42.18 8.01 3.40
C ALA A 46 41.04 7.29 2.64
N ALA A 47 41.32 6.17 1.96
CA ALA A 47 40.32 5.39 1.23
C ALA A 47 39.27 4.73 2.16
N SER A 48 39.69 4.23 3.30
CA SER A 48 38.80 3.65 4.34
C SER A 48 37.91 4.73 4.97
N ILE A 49 38.46 5.92 5.23
CA ILE A 49 37.70 7.06 5.74
C ILE A 49 36.63 7.48 4.72
N GLU A 50 37.02 7.66 3.46
CA GLU A 50 36.07 8.00 2.39
C GLU A 50 34.98 6.95 2.22
N LYS A 51 35.33 5.66 2.26
CA LYS A 51 34.37 4.56 2.22
C LYS A 51 33.37 4.63 3.37
N ALA A 52 33.83 4.85 4.58
CA ALA A 52 32.97 4.97 5.76
C ALA A 52 32.03 6.18 5.65
N GLU A 53 32.53 7.32 5.17
CA GLU A 53 31.71 8.51 4.95
C GLU A 53 30.64 8.28 3.88
N ARG A 54 30.98 7.61 2.77
CA ARG A 54 30.03 7.24 1.73
C ARG A 54 28.94 6.32 2.29
N MET A 55 29.30 5.27 3.02
CA MET A 55 28.37 4.37 3.66
C MET A 55 27.47 5.10 4.67
N ARG A 56 28.00 6.04 5.44
CA ARG A 56 27.24 6.88 6.37
C ARG A 56 26.20 7.75 5.66
N LYS A 57 26.58 8.39 4.55
CA LYS A 57 25.68 9.21 3.73
C LYS A 57 24.57 8.35 3.12
N GLN A 58 24.88 7.18 2.57
CA GLN A 58 23.91 6.23 2.03
C GLN A 58 22.96 5.71 3.12
N TYR A 59 23.50 5.30 4.28
CA TYR A 59 22.68 4.87 5.42
C TYR A 59 21.69 5.95 5.86
N TYR A 60 22.16 7.20 5.91
CA TYR A 60 21.29 8.35 6.24
C TYR A 60 20.14 8.50 5.25
N LEU A 61 20.37 8.35 3.94
CA LEU A 61 19.34 8.41 2.91
C LEU A 61 18.27 7.36 3.17
N TYR A 62 18.63 6.09 3.28
CA TYR A 62 17.70 4.99 3.48
C TYR A 62 16.94 5.06 4.81
N LYS A 63 17.54 5.65 5.83
CA LYS A 63 16.91 5.80 7.15
C LYS A 63 15.97 7.00 7.22
N LYS A 64 16.40 8.15 6.73
CA LYS A 64 15.69 9.43 6.88
C LYS A 64 14.58 9.61 5.85
N PHE A 65 14.80 9.13 4.64
CA PHE A 65 13.94 9.39 3.49
C PHE A 65 13.20 8.13 2.99
N ASN A 66 13.09 7.10 3.82
CA ASN A 66 12.36 5.87 3.49
C ASN A 66 10.92 6.13 3.00
N TRP A 67 10.27 7.14 3.52
CA TRP A 67 8.90 7.50 3.16
C TRP A 67 8.75 7.90 1.68
N LEU A 68 9.81 8.39 1.03
CA LEU A 68 9.81 8.72 -0.40
C LEU A 68 9.54 7.49 -1.28
N LEU A 69 9.91 6.31 -0.85
CA LEU A 69 9.65 5.05 -1.57
C LEU A 69 8.17 4.70 -1.61
N PHE A 70 7.36 5.28 -0.74
CA PHE A 70 5.95 4.90 -0.51
C PHE A 70 4.97 6.04 -0.74
N THR A 71 5.47 7.26 -0.97
CA THR A 71 4.60 8.40 -1.29
C THR A 71 4.01 8.24 -2.69
N ASN A 72 2.73 8.58 -2.82
CA ASN A 72 2.02 8.65 -4.10
C ASN A 72 1.74 10.10 -4.50
N ASP A 73 2.20 11.08 -3.74
CA ASP A 73 2.00 12.51 -4.03
C ASP A 73 3.11 13.00 -4.96
N PRO A 74 2.78 13.33 -6.22
CA PRO A 74 3.74 13.80 -7.21
C PRO A 74 4.45 15.10 -6.80
N ALA A 75 3.83 15.90 -5.92
CA ALA A 75 4.44 17.14 -5.44
C ALA A 75 5.75 16.92 -4.67
N TYR A 76 5.96 15.73 -4.08
CA TYR A 76 7.22 15.40 -3.41
C TYR A 76 8.33 15.00 -4.38
N THR A 77 7.98 14.38 -5.51
CA THR A 77 8.95 13.89 -6.51
C THR A 77 9.05 14.80 -7.73
N ASP A 78 8.54 16.03 -7.65
CA ASP A 78 8.69 17.03 -8.71
C ASP A 78 10.17 17.42 -8.85
N PRO A 79 10.80 17.20 -10.03
CA PRO A 79 12.17 17.60 -10.29
C PRO A 79 12.44 19.11 -10.18
N ASN A 80 11.41 19.93 -10.42
CA ASN A 80 11.50 21.40 -10.38
C ASN A 80 11.33 21.98 -8.96
N ARG A 81 11.09 21.11 -7.97
CA ARG A 81 10.95 21.57 -6.58
C ARG A 81 12.23 22.22 -6.10
N GLU A 82 12.11 23.30 -5.30
CA GLU A 82 13.23 24.01 -4.70
C GLU A 82 14.18 23.03 -3.95
N LYS A 83 15.47 23.16 -4.23
CA LYS A 83 16.53 22.39 -3.54
C LYS A 83 16.90 23.06 -2.22
N LYS A 84 17.01 22.23 -1.16
CA LYS A 84 17.38 22.66 0.18
C LYS A 84 18.73 22.08 0.58
N TYR A 85 19.52 22.88 1.31
CA TYR A 85 20.81 22.42 1.79
C TYR A 85 20.66 21.29 2.82
N ASN A 86 21.33 20.17 2.54
CA ASN A 86 21.38 19.02 3.44
C ASN A 86 22.78 18.91 4.08
N LYS A 87 22.84 19.15 5.38
CA LYS A 87 24.11 19.14 6.14
C LYS A 87 24.84 17.79 6.11
N VAL A 88 24.12 16.66 6.06
CA VAL A 88 24.75 15.33 6.06
C VAL A 88 25.31 14.98 4.69
N LEU A 89 24.57 15.33 3.63
CA LEU A 89 24.99 15.10 2.25
C LEU A 89 25.93 16.19 1.73
N GLN A 90 26.03 17.32 2.43
CA GLN A 90 26.86 18.47 2.10
C GLN A 90 26.55 19.07 0.72
N GLY A 91 25.26 19.26 0.41
CA GLY A 91 24.83 19.81 -0.88
C GLY A 91 23.34 20.21 -0.89
N TYR A 92 22.90 20.78 -2.01
CA TYR A 92 21.53 21.19 -2.24
C TYR A 92 20.78 20.09 -2.99
N TYR A 93 19.67 19.61 -2.40
CA TYR A 93 18.87 18.51 -2.95
C TYR A 93 17.38 18.80 -2.76
N ASN A 94 16.59 18.42 -3.75
CA ASN A 94 15.17 18.20 -3.56
C ASN A 94 14.87 16.71 -3.30
N TYR A 95 13.62 16.37 -3.08
CA TYR A 95 13.27 14.99 -2.77
C TYR A 95 13.38 14.05 -3.98
N ASN A 96 13.23 14.58 -5.20
CA ASN A 96 13.47 13.80 -6.41
C ASN A 96 14.95 13.41 -6.55
N ASP A 97 15.87 14.36 -6.30
CA ASP A 97 17.31 14.05 -6.27
C ASP A 97 17.64 12.96 -5.24
N ILE A 98 17.04 13.06 -4.04
CA ILE A 98 17.24 12.09 -2.97
C ILE A 98 16.75 10.69 -3.36
N LEU A 99 15.55 10.60 -3.92
CA LEU A 99 15.00 9.32 -4.41
C LEU A 99 15.88 8.73 -5.51
N HIS A 100 16.31 9.56 -6.46
CA HIS A 100 17.22 9.14 -7.52
C HIS A 100 18.55 8.58 -6.95
N TYR A 101 19.18 9.26 -5.98
CA TYR A 101 20.39 8.73 -5.34
C TYR A 101 20.15 7.43 -4.58
N MET A 102 18.99 7.26 -3.93
CA MET A 102 18.66 5.99 -3.26
C MET A 102 18.59 4.83 -4.26
N CYS A 103 18.03 5.04 -5.45
CA CYS A 103 17.98 4.05 -6.51
C CYS A 103 19.36 3.82 -7.14
N LEU A 104 20.10 4.90 -7.44
CA LEU A 104 21.44 4.81 -8.03
C LEU A 104 22.43 4.00 -7.17
N TYR A 105 22.34 4.16 -5.85
CA TYR A 105 23.21 3.42 -4.92
C TYR A 105 22.76 1.98 -4.69
N ASN A 106 21.56 1.62 -5.09
CA ASN A 106 21.02 0.27 -4.96
C ASN A 106 20.18 -0.13 -6.19
N PRO A 107 20.80 -0.75 -7.21
CA PRO A 107 20.08 -1.21 -8.39
C PRO A 107 18.92 -2.18 -8.11
N GLU A 108 19.03 -2.99 -7.04
CA GLU A 108 17.94 -3.88 -6.62
C GLU A 108 16.72 -3.10 -6.11
N LEU A 109 16.95 -1.96 -5.43
CA LEU A 109 15.89 -1.08 -5.00
C LEU A 109 15.25 -0.37 -6.20
N GLU A 110 16.05 0.04 -7.18
CA GLU A 110 15.57 0.63 -8.44
C GLU A 110 14.67 -0.35 -9.19
N GLU A 111 15.10 -1.61 -9.36
CA GLU A 111 14.31 -2.66 -10.00
C GLU A 111 12.99 -2.90 -9.24
N ALA A 112 13.04 -2.94 -7.90
CA ALA A 112 11.88 -3.10 -7.04
C ALA A 112 10.87 -1.93 -7.19
N MET A 113 11.36 -0.70 -7.27
CA MET A 113 10.54 0.50 -7.47
C MET A 113 9.91 0.50 -8.86
N ASN A 114 10.66 0.16 -9.90
CA ASN A 114 10.14 0.08 -11.28
C ASN A 114 9.00 -0.94 -11.38
N LEU A 115 9.11 -2.11 -10.75
CA LEU A 115 8.04 -3.10 -10.72
C LEU A 115 6.84 -2.64 -9.88
N LYS A 116 7.06 -1.94 -8.78
CA LYS A 116 5.98 -1.31 -8.01
C LYS A 116 5.22 -0.30 -8.88
N ASP A 117 5.91 0.55 -9.62
CA ASP A 117 5.29 1.56 -10.46
C ASP A 117 4.53 0.91 -11.64
N ARG A 118 5.04 -0.18 -12.22
CA ARG A 118 4.31 -0.99 -13.21
C ARG A 118 3.01 -1.57 -12.63
N MET A 119 3.03 -2.05 -11.38
CA MET A 119 1.82 -2.54 -10.71
C MET A 119 0.80 -1.42 -10.46
N ILE A 120 1.26 -0.23 -10.03
CA ILE A 120 0.41 0.95 -9.86
C ILE A 120 -0.19 1.39 -11.20
N TYR A 121 0.63 1.42 -12.26
CA TYR A 121 0.20 1.76 -13.61
C TYR A 121 -0.87 0.79 -14.12
N PHE A 122 -0.65 -0.51 -13.95
CA PHE A 122 -1.62 -1.56 -14.29
C PHE A 122 -2.99 -1.28 -13.67
N TYR A 123 -3.05 -1.00 -12.36
CA TYR A 123 -4.32 -0.71 -11.69
C TYR A 123 -4.97 0.61 -12.11
N LYS A 124 -4.15 1.59 -12.51
CA LYS A 124 -4.63 2.92 -12.90
C LYS A 124 -5.22 2.93 -14.31
N ASN A 125 -4.57 2.21 -15.24
CA ASN A 125 -4.81 2.37 -16.67
C ASN A 125 -5.52 1.17 -17.32
N SER A 126 -5.55 -0.01 -16.69
CA SER A 126 -6.27 -1.17 -17.26
C SER A 126 -7.77 -1.12 -16.96
N ASP A 127 -8.55 -1.61 -17.89
CA ASP A 127 -9.93 -2.06 -17.74
C ASP A 127 -9.98 -3.59 -17.57
N LEU A 128 -11.16 -4.19 -17.57
CA LEU A 128 -11.32 -5.64 -17.36
C LEU A 128 -10.65 -6.48 -18.47
N ASP A 129 -10.76 -6.04 -19.73
CA ASP A 129 -10.23 -6.79 -20.88
C ASP A 129 -8.72 -6.67 -20.98
N ASN A 130 -8.18 -5.47 -20.77
CA ASN A 130 -6.74 -5.23 -20.72
C ASN A 130 -6.12 -5.94 -19.50
N ALA A 131 -6.77 -5.90 -18.33
CA ALA A 131 -6.28 -6.61 -17.15
C ALA A 131 -6.12 -8.12 -17.36
N ARG A 132 -7.01 -8.74 -18.16
CA ARG A 132 -6.90 -10.17 -18.52
C ARG A 132 -5.67 -10.48 -19.37
N LYS A 133 -5.28 -9.55 -20.26
CA LYS A 133 -4.12 -9.69 -21.13
C LYS A 133 -2.82 -9.38 -20.38
N ASP A 134 -2.79 -8.23 -19.73
CA ASP A 134 -1.57 -7.64 -19.18
C ASP A 134 -1.10 -8.31 -17.88
N ILE A 135 -2.02 -8.96 -17.13
CA ILE A 135 -1.69 -9.57 -15.84
C ILE A 135 -0.60 -10.66 -15.97
N ASN A 136 -0.58 -11.40 -17.08
CA ASN A 136 0.43 -12.46 -17.30
C ASN A 136 1.80 -11.87 -17.53
N GLU A 137 1.89 -10.80 -18.32
CA GLU A 137 3.15 -10.09 -18.59
C GLU A 137 3.69 -9.46 -17.31
N LEU A 138 2.77 -8.90 -16.49
CA LEU A 138 3.13 -8.34 -15.19
C LEU A 138 3.66 -9.41 -14.24
N ILE A 139 2.99 -10.57 -14.13
CA ILE A 139 3.44 -11.70 -13.32
C ILE A 139 4.80 -12.21 -13.79
N SER A 140 5.01 -12.30 -15.12
CA SER A 140 6.32 -12.72 -15.69
C SER A 140 7.41 -11.73 -15.30
N ALA A 141 7.17 -10.43 -15.45
CA ALA A 141 8.13 -9.40 -15.07
C ALA A 141 8.53 -9.47 -13.57
N PHE A 142 7.57 -9.75 -12.68
CA PHE A 142 7.89 -9.99 -11.27
C PHE A 142 8.69 -11.27 -11.05
N ARG A 143 8.40 -12.33 -11.79
CA ARG A 143 9.11 -13.63 -11.68
C ARG A 143 10.54 -13.53 -12.15
N ASP A 144 10.78 -12.77 -13.22
CA ASP A 144 12.09 -12.59 -13.85
C ASP A 144 12.99 -11.60 -13.08
N CYS A 145 12.42 -10.88 -12.10
CA CYS A 145 13.16 -9.97 -11.23
C CYS A 145 14.21 -10.73 -10.41
N LYS A 146 15.43 -10.20 -10.39
CA LYS A 146 16.55 -10.80 -9.66
C LYS A 146 16.49 -10.59 -8.14
N VAL A 147 15.60 -9.71 -7.67
CA VAL A 147 15.44 -9.39 -6.24
C VAL A 147 14.49 -10.39 -5.60
N PRO A 148 14.95 -11.28 -4.68
CA PRO A 148 14.14 -12.38 -4.16
C PRO A 148 12.86 -11.93 -3.45
N GLU A 149 12.93 -10.82 -2.72
CA GLU A 149 11.79 -10.24 -2.02
C GLU A 149 10.68 -9.84 -2.98
N ILE A 150 11.04 -9.39 -4.18
CA ILE A 150 10.14 -8.92 -5.22
C ILE A 150 9.66 -10.09 -6.10
N SER A 151 10.58 -10.96 -6.55
CA SER A 151 10.22 -12.09 -7.41
C SER A 151 9.24 -13.04 -6.73
N SER A 152 9.35 -13.23 -5.42
CA SER A 152 8.39 -14.04 -4.66
C SER A 152 6.96 -13.47 -4.64
N PHE A 153 6.77 -12.19 -4.97
CA PHE A 153 5.45 -11.59 -5.13
C PHE A 153 4.69 -12.15 -6.33
N ALA A 154 5.39 -12.62 -7.37
CA ALA A 154 4.77 -13.30 -8.51
C ALA A 154 3.89 -14.49 -8.08
N ASN A 155 4.29 -15.23 -7.04
CA ASN A 155 3.49 -16.34 -6.51
C ASN A 155 2.17 -15.84 -5.89
N THR A 156 2.22 -14.71 -5.19
CA THR A 156 1.01 -14.06 -4.64
C THR A 156 0.08 -13.63 -5.77
N MET A 157 0.62 -12.96 -6.81
CA MET A 157 -0.15 -12.54 -7.96
C MET A 157 -0.75 -13.72 -8.75
N THR A 158 0.01 -14.80 -8.91
CA THR A 158 -0.46 -16.02 -9.59
C THR A 158 -1.63 -16.66 -8.83
N ARG A 159 -1.53 -16.74 -7.50
CA ARG A 159 -2.59 -17.28 -6.63
C ARG A 159 -3.88 -16.44 -6.72
N TRP A 160 -3.75 -15.12 -6.72
CA TRP A 160 -4.86 -14.18 -6.69
C TRP A 160 -5.20 -13.59 -8.07
N LYS A 161 -4.76 -14.25 -9.13
CA LYS A 161 -4.89 -13.74 -10.51
C LYS A 161 -6.35 -13.44 -10.88
N THR A 162 -7.25 -14.38 -10.61
CA THR A 162 -8.68 -14.23 -10.92
C THR A 162 -9.29 -13.10 -10.11
N GLU A 163 -8.99 -13.01 -8.83
CA GLU A 163 -9.49 -11.98 -7.92
C GLU A 163 -8.93 -10.60 -8.26
N ILE A 164 -7.67 -10.53 -8.75
CA ILE A 164 -7.07 -9.30 -9.27
C ILE A 164 -7.83 -8.84 -10.52
N ILE A 165 -8.12 -9.72 -11.45
CA ILE A 165 -8.92 -9.41 -12.66
C ILE A 165 -10.33 -8.97 -12.26
N ASN A 166 -10.97 -9.66 -11.32
CA ASN A 166 -12.31 -9.33 -10.85
C ASN A 166 -12.37 -7.93 -10.21
N SER A 167 -11.26 -7.41 -9.68
CA SER A 167 -11.22 -6.04 -9.13
C SER A 167 -11.45 -4.94 -10.17
N PHE A 168 -11.39 -5.28 -11.46
CA PHE A 168 -11.70 -4.37 -12.57
C PHE A 168 -13.17 -4.42 -13.01
N ILE A 169 -13.99 -5.31 -12.44
CA ILE A 169 -15.42 -5.37 -12.72
C ILE A 169 -16.08 -4.07 -12.23
N VAL A 170 -16.84 -3.45 -13.11
CA VAL A 170 -17.62 -2.25 -12.80
C VAL A 170 -19.00 -2.67 -12.33
N THR A 171 -19.41 -2.24 -11.14
CA THR A 171 -20.65 -2.68 -10.48
C THR A 171 -21.78 -1.68 -10.51
N ASN A 172 -21.57 -0.48 -11.03
CA ASN A 172 -22.59 0.55 -11.07
C ASN A 172 -22.49 1.45 -12.30
N GLU A 173 -23.57 2.19 -12.57
CA GLU A 173 -23.69 3.14 -13.68
C GLU A 173 -22.63 4.27 -13.65
N HIS A 174 -21.98 4.49 -12.51
CA HIS A 174 -20.94 5.51 -12.33
C HIS A 174 -19.52 5.01 -12.62
N GLY A 175 -19.35 3.83 -13.20
CA GLY A 175 -18.06 3.29 -13.59
C GLY A 175 -17.11 2.95 -12.42
N ARG A 176 -17.65 2.74 -11.21
CA ARG A 176 -16.82 2.42 -10.03
C ARG A 176 -16.45 0.95 -10.01
N LYS A 177 -15.13 0.69 -9.95
CA LYS A 177 -14.58 -0.65 -9.76
C LYS A 177 -14.91 -1.19 -8.35
N ILE A 178 -15.02 -2.51 -8.22
CA ILE A 178 -15.20 -3.18 -6.91
C ILE A 178 -14.00 -2.84 -6.01
N ASN A 179 -14.30 -2.39 -4.78
CA ASN A 179 -13.30 -2.17 -3.73
C ASN A 179 -13.90 -2.42 -2.34
N SER A 180 -13.04 -2.59 -1.33
CA SER A 180 -13.45 -2.81 0.05
C SER A 180 -13.92 -1.55 0.79
N GLY A 181 -13.81 -0.37 0.17
CA GLY A 181 -14.04 0.92 0.84
C GLY A 181 -15.41 1.05 1.50
N ILE A 182 -16.47 0.47 0.91
CA ILE A 182 -17.80 0.48 1.51
C ILE A 182 -17.82 -0.35 2.81
N ILE A 183 -17.21 -1.53 2.77
CA ILE A 183 -17.15 -2.44 3.93
C ILE A 183 -16.24 -1.85 5.01
N GLU A 184 -15.12 -1.25 4.64
CA GLU A 184 -14.20 -0.57 5.56
C GLU A 184 -14.86 0.61 6.26
N ASN A 185 -15.61 1.43 5.51
CA ASN A 185 -16.37 2.54 6.10
C ASN A 185 -17.43 2.03 7.08
N ARG A 186 -18.18 0.99 6.73
CA ARG A 186 -19.15 0.36 7.64
C ARG A 186 -18.48 -0.24 8.88
N ASN A 187 -17.34 -0.91 8.73
CA ASN A 187 -16.55 -1.43 9.84
C ASN A 187 -16.01 -0.32 10.74
N ARG A 188 -15.60 0.82 10.16
CA ARG A 188 -15.21 2.01 10.92
C ARG A 188 -16.39 2.54 11.76
N THR A 189 -17.58 2.66 11.15
CA THR A 189 -18.79 3.08 11.85
C THR A 189 -19.12 2.14 13.01
N ILE A 190 -19.04 0.81 12.81
CA ILE A 190 -19.27 -0.19 13.86
C ILE A 190 -18.26 -0.02 15.01
N LYS A 191 -16.98 0.19 14.70
CA LYS A 191 -15.93 0.45 15.69
C LYS A 191 -16.20 1.74 16.47
N CYS A 192 -16.66 2.81 15.80
CA CYS A 192 -17.04 4.06 16.47
C CYS A 192 -18.24 3.86 17.40
N ILE A 193 -19.28 3.12 16.98
CA ILE A 193 -20.42 2.78 17.83
C ILE A 193 -19.94 2.07 19.10
N LYS A 194 -19.06 1.07 18.96
CA LYS A 194 -18.49 0.32 20.09
C LYS A 194 -17.67 1.21 21.01
N HIS A 195 -16.84 2.07 20.45
CA HIS A 195 -15.98 2.99 21.21
C HIS A 195 -16.79 4.03 21.98
N ASN A 196 -17.75 4.69 21.32
CA ASN A 196 -18.56 5.77 21.92
C ASN A 196 -19.48 5.28 23.04
N SER A 197 -19.77 4.00 23.09
CA SER A 197 -20.59 3.38 24.15
C SER A 197 -19.76 2.79 25.30
N ASN A 198 -18.44 3.03 25.31
CA ASN A 198 -17.50 2.39 26.25
C ASN A 198 -17.61 0.85 26.30
N GLY A 199 -18.06 0.27 25.18
CA GLY A 199 -18.30 -1.17 25.04
C GLY A 199 -19.76 -1.56 25.21
N TYR A 200 -20.10 -2.74 24.67
CA TYR A 200 -21.42 -3.35 24.82
C TYR A 200 -21.28 -4.73 25.46
N THR A 201 -21.96 -4.95 26.55
CA THR A 201 -22.09 -6.26 27.19
C THR A 201 -23.24 -7.08 26.59
N ASN A 202 -24.27 -6.41 26.06
CA ASN A 202 -25.45 -7.03 25.47
C ASN A 202 -25.37 -7.03 23.94
N TRP A 203 -25.18 -8.23 23.35
CA TRP A 203 -25.09 -8.41 21.92
C TRP A 203 -26.33 -7.95 21.14
N LYS A 204 -27.54 -8.20 21.64
CA LYS A 204 -28.77 -7.79 20.96
C LYS A 204 -28.86 -6.27 20.82
N ARG A 205 -28.55 -5.53 21.89
CA ARG A 205 -28.53 -4.06 21.88
C ARG A 205 -27.46 -3.52 20.92
N PHE A 206 -26.28 -4.10 20.93
CA PHE A 206 -25.21 -3.72 20.00
C PHE A 206 -25.63 -3.96 18.55
N ARG A 207 -26.10 -5.16 18.22
CA ARG A 207 -26.58 -5.50 16.88
C ARG A 207 -27.67 -4.55 16.41
N ASN A 208 -28.69 -4.28 17.24
CA ASN A 208 -29.79 -3.39 16.88
C ASN A 208 -29.28 -1.96 16.63
N ARG A 209 -28.36 -1.46 17.45
CA ARG A 209 -27.75 -0.14 17.24
C ARG A 209 -26.96 -0.07 15.94
N VAL A 210 -26.20 -1.10 15.62
CA VAL A 210 -25.43 -1.19 14.37
C VAL A 210 -26.37 -1.21 13.16
N LEU A 211 -27.43 -2.03 13.20
CA LEU A 211 -28.41 -2.10 12.11
C LEU A 211 -29.13 -0.76 11.93
N TYR A 212 -29.52 -0.11 13.02
CA TYR A 212 -30.16 1.20 12.97
C TYR A 212 -29.28 2.27 12.31
N VAL A 213 -27.98 2.34 12.69
CA VAL A 213 -27.06 3.35 12.17
C VAL A 213 -26.66 3.08 10.73
N LEU A 214 -26.52 1.80 10.33
CA LEU A 214 -26.06 1.43 9.00
C LEU A 214 -27.19 1.33 7.96
N ASN A 215 -28.44 1.21 8.40
CA ASN A 215 -29.58 1.14 7.50
C ASN A 215 -30.25 2.52 7.40
N LYS A 216 -30.05 3.18 6.25
CA LYS A 216 -30.61 4.52 6.00
C LYS A 216 -32.13 4.56 5.91
N ASP A 217 -32.73 3.42 5.59
CA ASP A 217 -34.16 3.27 5.36
C ASP A 217 -34.92 2.84 6.63
N THR A 218 -34.19 2.65 7.76
CA THR A 218 -34.79 2.28 9.02
C THR A 218 -35.39 3.53 9.68
N THR A 219 -36.70 3.61 9.69
CA THR A 219 -37.43 4.58 10.50
C THR A 219 -37.50 4.07 11.95
N TYR A 220 -37.20 4.97 12.91
CA TYR A 220 -37.33 4.68 14.33
C TYR A 220 -38.77 5.03 14.74
N HIS A 221 -39.53 4.02 15.16
CA HIS A 221 -40.82 4.21 15.79
C HIS A 221 -40.62 4.11 17.31
N LEU A 222 -40.96 5.17 18.05
CA LEU A 222 -40.92 5.20 19.53
C LEU A 222 -41.92 4.21 20.13
N TYR A 223 -42.98 3.92 19.39
CA TYR A 223 -44.00 2.95 19.78
C TYR A 223 -44.02 1.81 18.78
N PRO A 224 -44.32 0.57 19.23
CA PRO A 224 -44.56 -0.52 18.29
C PRO A 224 -45.69 -0.08 17.33
N LYS A 225 -45.53 -0.33 16.04
CA LYS A 225 -46.64 -0.21 15.12
C LYS A 225 -47.76 -1.11 15.70
N GLU A 226 -48.92 -0.56 15.99
CA GLU A 226 -50.10 -1.34 16.23
C GLU A 226 -50.28 -2.22 14.98
N GLY A 227 -50.38 -3.54 15.19
CA GLY A 227 -50.40 -4.50 14.13
C GLY A 227 -51.40 -4.11 13.04
N GLU A 228 -50.94 -3.97 11.82
CA GLU A 228 -51.77 -4.07 10.67
C GLU A 228 -52.40 -5.46 10.76
N ASN A 229 -53.67 -5.51 11.13
CA ASN A 229 -54.44 -6.73 11.12
C ASN A 229 -54.38 -7.30 9.69
N GLU A 230 -53.61 -8.36 9.50
CA GLU A 230 -53.77 -9.26 8.38
C GLU A 230 -55.15 -9.94 8.50
N ASN A 231 -56.19 -9.21 8.17
CA ASN A 231 -57.51 -9.72 7.86
C ASN A 231 -57.98 -8.88 6.69
N GLU A 232 -57.76 -9.44 5.49
CA GLU A 232 -58.73 -9.34 4.41
C GLU A 232 -58.26 -10.22 3.24
N GLN A 233 -58.88 -11.41 3.22
CA GLN A 233 -59.40 -12.21 2.10
C GLN A 233 -58.41 -12.60 0.97
#